data_e7dc53aebf55d42887245dd8701ccd96
#
_entry.id   e7dc53aebf55d42887245dd8701ccd96
#
_cell.length_a   1.000
_cell.length_b   1.000
_cell.length_c   1.000
_cell.angle_alpha   90.00
_cell.angle_beta   90.00
_cell.angle_gamma   90.00
#
_symmetry.space_group_name_H-M   'P 1'
#
loop_
_entity.id
_entity.type
_entity.pdbx_description
1 polymer ?
#
loop_
_entity_poly.entity_id
_entity_poly.type
_entity_poly.pdbx_seq_one_letter_code
_entity_poly.pdbx_strand_id
1 'polypeptide(L)'
;MIKGLKHGLQVAVFAMVAGSASATLAAEPTGLWYDHTGRGVVEIAKCGSNLCGKLVWLKNPSHKEGCGLQIFGDVKPVANNVWDRGWIIDPEKDLKTKYSVELTLVNPKSLKVVGYMGTKFFSETMMWKRAPDDLKRCGA
;
A
#
# COMPACT_ATOMS: atom_id res chain seq x y z
N MET A 1 4.51 21.89 78.64
CA MET A 1 3.50 21.29 77.79
C MET A 1 4.00 21.25 76.38
N ILE A 2 4.42 20.09 75.95
CA ILE A 2 4.89 19.91 74.56
C ILE A 2 3.70 19.40 73.75
N LYS A 3 3.19 20.25 72.88
CA LYS A 3 2.21 19.80 71.92
C LYS A 3 2.91 19.13 70.76
N GLY A 4 2.80 17.81 70.67
CA GLY A 4 3.35 17.05 69.57
C GLY A 4 2.69 17.43 68.24
N LEU A 5 3.51 17.96 67.36
CA LEU A 5 3.10 18.24 66.00
C LEU A 5 3.11 16.90 65.23
N LYS A 6 1.94 16.32 65.00
CA LYS A 6 1.82 15.16 64.12
C LYS A 6 1.89 15.69 62.69
N HIS A 7 3.05 15.53 62.10
CA HIS A 7 3.17 15.69 60.64
C HIS A 7 2.59 14.46 59.98
N GLY A 8 1.39 14.62 59.45
CA GLY A 8 0.83 13.59 58.57
C GLY A 8 1.60 13.58 57.25
N LEU A 9 2.33 12.51 57.04
CA LEU A 9 2.99 12.30 55.77
C LEU A 9 1.90 11.91 54.75
N GLN A 10 1.47 12.86 53.95
CA GLN A 10 0.63 12.55 52.81
C GLN A 10 1.51 11.96 51.71
N VAL A 11 1.41 10.66 51.52
CA VAL A 11 2.01 9.96 50.38
C VAL A 11 1.09 10.24 49.20
N ALA A 12 1.47 11.16 48.34
CA ALA A 12 0.81 11.33 47.06
C ALA A 12 1.17 10.16 46.16
N VAL A 13 0.25 9.21 46.01
CA VAL A 13 0.39 8.13 45.06
C VAL A 13 0.07 8.74 43.68
N PHE A 14 1.12 9.06 42.92
CA PHE A 14 0.97 9.36 41.51
C PHE A 14 0.68 8.04 40.79
N ALA A 15 -0.60 7.79 40.49
CA ALA A 15 -0.98 6.75 39.54
C ALA A 15 -0.44 7.19 38.17
N MET A 16 0.70 6.64 37.72
CA MET A 16 1.10 6.74 36.34
C MET A 16 0.12 5.92 35.50
N VAL A 17 -0.83 6.62 34.89
CA VAL A 17 -1.61 6.02 33.80
C VAL A 17 -0.64 5.88 32.65
N ALA A 18 -0.05 4.70 32.50
CA ALA A 18 0.64 4.33 31.27
C ALA A 18 -0.43 4.24 30.19
N GLY A 19 -0.65 5.36 29.47
CA GLY A 19 -1.43 5.35 28.26
C GLY A 19 -0.72 4.44 27.26
N SER A 20 -1.25 3.24 27.03
CA SER A 20 -0.83 2.40 25.89
C SER A 20 -1.21 3.17 24.65
N ALA A 21 -0.24 3.86 24.05
CA ALA A 21 -0.37 4.35 22.68
C ALA A 21 -0.49 3.11 21.80
N SER A 22 -1.72 2.79 21.36
CA SER A 22 -1.90 1.83 20.27
C SER A 22 -1.19 2.44 19.06
N ALA A 23 -0.04 1.86 18.70
CA ALA A 23 0.60 2.16 17.45
C ALA A 23 -0.37 1.73 16.34
N THR A 24 -1.07 2.70 15.75
CA THR A 24 -1.77 2.51 14.49
C THR A 24 -0.68 2.17 13.46
N LEU A 25 -0.64 0.90 13.04
CA LEU A 25 0.18 0.52 11.91
C LEU A 25 -0.22 1.39 10.74
N ALA A 26 0.72 2.15 10.18
CA ALA A 26 0.49 2.90 8.95
C ALA A 26 -0.01 1.92 7.89
N ALA A 27 -1.10 2.26 7.19
CA ALA A 27 -1.58 1.47 6.07
C ALA A 27 -0.46 1.37 5.03
N GLU A 28 -0.22 0.16 4.53
CA GLU A 28 0.81 -0.10 3.54
C GLU A 28 0.19 -0.42 2.18
N PRO A 29 0.85 -0.07 1.08
CA PRO A 29 0.37 -0.38 -0.26
C PRO A 29 0.55 -1.85 -0.63
N THR A 30 1.35 -2.61 0.13
CA THR A 30 1.55 -4.04 -0.11
C THR A 30 0.26 -4.84 0.06
N GLY A 31 0.11 -5.89 -0.70
CA GLY A 31 -1.07 -6.76 -0.70
C GLY A 31 -1.75 -6.81 -2.06
N LEU A 32 -3.02 -7.20 -2.05
CA LEU A 32 -3.80 -7.48 -3.26
C LEU A 32 -4.72 -6.33 -3.63
N TRP A 33 -4.70 -5.98 -4.91
CA TRP A 33 -5.47 -4.86 -5.45
C TRP A 33 -6.16 -5.26 -6.74
N TYR A 34 -7.48 -5.04 -6.83
CA TYR A 34 -8.16 -5.05 -8.12
C TYR A 34 -7.67 -3.88 -8.95
N ASP A 35 -7.34 -4.14 -10.20
CA ASP A 35 -7.08 -3.06 -11.15
C ASP A 35 -8.36 -2.24 -11.42
N HIS A 36 -8.23 -1.15 -12.14
CA HIS A 36 -9.35 -0.25 -12.44
C HIS A 36 -10.47 -0.91 -13.26
N THR A 37 -10.17 -2.00 -13.95
CA THR A 37 -11.17 -2.76 -14.75
C THR A 37 -11.93 -3.78 -13.90
N GLY A 38 -11.38 -4.18 -12.75
CA GLY A 38 -11.86 -5.29 -11.93
C GLY A 38 -11.63 -6.67 -12.55
N ARG A 39 -10.90 -6.75 -13.66
CA ARG A 39 -10.62 -8.01 -14.37
C ARG A 39 -9.32 -8.66 -13.98
N GLY A 40 -8.48 -7.97 -13.26
CA GLY A 40 -7.22 -8.47 -12.74
C GLY A 40 -6.99 -8.06 -11.31
N VAL A 41 -6.19 -8.85 -10.60
CA VAL A 41 -5.68 -8.50 -9.28
C VAL A 41 -4.16 -8.50 -9.33
N VAL A 42 -3.60 -7.42 -8.83
CA VAL A 42 -2.16 -7.20 -8.73
C VAL A 42 -1.72 -7.36 -7.29
N GLU A 43 -0.71 -8.17 -7.07
CA GLU A 43 -0.02 -8.24 -5.79
C GLU A 43 1.12 -7.23 -5.77
N ILE A 44 1.04 -6.28 -4.85
CA ILE A 44 2.11 -5.32 -4.60
C ILE A 44 2.98 -5.86 -3.47
N ALA A 45 4.28 -5.91 -3.71
CA ALA A 45 5.28 -6.37 -2.76
C ALA A 45 6.52 -5.47 -2.79
N LYS A 46 7.32 -5.58 -1.75
CA LYS A 46 8.64 -4.96 -1.72
C LYS A 46 9.61 -5.78 -2.58
N CYS A 47 10.28 -5.11 -3.51
CA CYS A 47 11.37 -5.65 -4.32
C CYS A 47 12.63 -4.87 -3.97
N GLY A 48 13.37 -5.32 -2.95
CA GLY A 48 14.39 -4.52 -2.30
C GLY A 48 13.74 -3.37 -1.52
N SER A 49 14.20 -2.14 -1.70
CA SER A 49 13.64 -0.94 -1.08
C SER A 49 12.49 -0.31 -1.87
N ASN A 50 12.22 -0.81 -3.09
CA ASN A 50 11.18 -0.31 -3.97
C ASN A 50 9.97 -1.24 -4.00
N LEU A 51 8.89 -0.79 -4.65
CA LEU A 51 7.70 -1.61 -4.86
C LEU A 51 7.69 -2.21 -6.26
N CYS A 52 7.16 -3.42 -6.36
CA CYS A 52 6.82 -4.07 -7.63
C CYS A 52 5.42 -4.69 -7.54
N GLY A 53 4.81 -4.96 -8.69
CA GLY A 53 3.50 -5.55 -8.78
C GLY A 53 3.42 -6.64 -9.83
N LYS A 54 2.78 -7.75 -9.46
CA LYS A 54 2.53 -8.90 -10.33
C LYS A 54 1.05 -9.17 -10.44
N LEU A 55 0.62 -9.52 -11.64
CA LEU A 55 -0.75 -10.01 -11.87
C LEU A 55 -0.88 -11.42 -11.29
N VAL A 56 -1.76 -11.60 -10.32
CA VAL A 56 -1.92 -12.86 -9.58
C VAL A 56 -3.30 -13.48 -9.68
N TRP A 57 -4.24 -12.79 -10.30
CA TRP A 57 -5.58 -13.29 -10.56
C TRP A 57 -6.18 -12.62 -11.78
N LEU A 58 -6.95 -13.38 -12.54
CA LEU A 58 -7.68 -12.94 -13.71
C LEU A 58 -9.13 -13.40 -13.61
N LYS A 59 -10.06 -12.50 -13.86
CA LYS A 59 -11.49 -12.79 -13.90
C LYS A 59 -11.82 -13.85 -14.97
N ASN A 60 -11.14 -13.77 -16.12
CA ASN A 60 -11.25 -14.78 -17.16
C ASN A 60 -10.04 -15.73 -17.09
N PRO A 61 -10.23 -16.97 -16.58
CA PRO A 61 -9.12 -17.91 -16.42
C PRO A 61 -8.57 -18.44 -17.75
N SER A 62 -9.19 -18.16 -18.90
CA SER A 62 -8.65 -18.53 -20.19
C SER A 62 -7.45 -17.67 -20.62
N HIS A 63 -7.23 -16.52 -19.98
CA HIS A 63 -6.06 -15.64 -20.18
C HIS A 63 -4.90 -16.02 -19.24
N LYS A 64 -4.56 -17.31 -19.17
CA LYS A 64 -3.52 -17.83 -18.24
C LYS A 64 -2.14 -17.22 -18.46
N GLU A 65 -1.82 -16.77 -19.65
CA GLU A 65 -0.57 -16.13 -20.00
C GLU A 65 -0.28 -14.84 -19.22
N GLY A 66 -1.33 -14.18 -18.72
CA GLY A 66 -1.19 -13.01 -17.84
C GLY A 66 -0.80 -13.34 -16.40
N CYS A 67 -0.96 -14.60 -15.97
CA CYS A 67 -0.70 -15.01 -14.60
C CYS A 67 0.79 -14.92 -14.26
N GLY A 68 1.13 -14.18 -13.20
CA GLY A 68 2.52 -13.97 -12.78
C GLY A 68 3.25 -12.88 -13.55
N LEU A 69 2.61 -12.21 -14.50
CA LEU A 69 3.20 -11.12 -15.25
C LEU A 69 3.51 -9.94 -14.32
N GLN A 70 4.76 -9.47 -14.34
CA GLN A 70 5.12 -8.25 -13.64
C GLN A 70 4.58 -7.04 -14.39
N ILE A 71 3.72 -6.26 -13.73
CA ILE A 71 3.03 -5.11 -14.34
C ILE A 71 3.74 -3.82 -14.08
N PHE A 72 4.35 -3.67 -12.91
CA PHE A 72 5.14 -2.51 -12.58
C PHE A 72 6.34 -2.86 -11.69
N GLY A 73 7.33 -2.00 -11.66
CA GLY A 73 8.51 -2.17 -10.85
C GLY A 73 9.24 -0.88 -10.55
N ASP A 74 10.22 -0.99 -9.68
CA ASP A 74 11.14 0.10 -9.30
C ASP A 74 10.46 1.37 -8.76
N VAL A 75 9.28 1.25 -8.19
CA VAL A 75 8.53 2.38 -7.65
C VAL A 75 9.08 2.76 -6.28
N LYS A 76 9.61 3.96 -6.17
CA LYS A 76 10.38 4.44 -5.01
C LYS A 76 9.51 5.24 -4.06
N PRO A 77 9.67 5.10 -2.74
CA PRO A 77 9.03 5.99 -1.80
C PRO A 77 9.56 7.43 -1.98
N VAL A 78 8.67 8.39 -2.19
CA VAL A 78 9.04 9.80 -2.41
C VAL A 78 8.43 10.75 -1.38
N ALA A 79 7.30 10.38 -0.80
CA ALA A 79 6.61 11.13 0.26
C ALA A 79 5.72 10.20 1.06
N ASN A 80 5.06 10.70 2.11
CA ASN A 80 4.08 9.92 2.87
C ASN A 80 2.98 9.41 1.93
N ASN A 81 2.78 8.08 1.92
CA ASN A 81 1.78 7.40 1.09
C ASN A 81 1.94 7.63 -0.42
N VAL A 82 3.11 8.06 -0.88
CA VAL A 82 3.40 8.30 -2.31
C VAL A 82 4.69 7.59 -2.71
N TRP A 83 4.59 6.82 -3.78
CA TRP A 83 5.71 6.14 -4.46
C TRP A 83 5.72 6.56 -5.92
N ASP A 84 6.88 6.78 -6.50
CA ASP A 84 7.01 7.33 -7.86
C ASP A 84 8.29 6.81 -8.54
N ARG A 85 8.48 7.23 -9.77
CA ARG A 85 9.70 7.00 -10.57
C ARG A 85 9.96 5.53 -10.92
N GLY A 86 8.94 4.71 -10.87
CA GLY A 86 8.97 3.36 -11.41
C GLY A 86 8.42 3.30 -12.83
N TRP A 87 8.23 2.10 -13.30
CA TRP A 87 7.64 1.82 -14.60
C TRP A 87 6.38 0.96 -14.45
N ILE A 88 5.46 1.11 -15.39
CA ILE A 88 4.26 0.30 -15.52
C ILE A 88 4.02 -0.04 -16.99
N ILE A 89 3.50 -1.23 -17.24
CA ILE A 89 2.99 -1.64 -18.55
C ILE A 89 1.47 -1.71 -18.52
N ASP A 90 0.86 -1.54 -19.69
CA ASP A 90 -0.56 -1.83 -19.90
C ASP A 90 -0.66 -3.12 -20.73
N PRO A 91 -0.95 -4.27 -20.10
CA PRO A 91 -0.95 -5.55 -20.81
C PRO A 91 -2.09 -5.66 -21.85
N GLU A 92 -3.10 -4.80 -21.78
CA GLU A 92 -4.16 -4.75 -22.80
C GLU A 92 -3.71 -4.03 -24.07
N LYS A 93 -2.70 -3.16 -23.98
CA LYS A 93 -2.12 -2.47 -25.14
C LYS A 93 -0.95 -3.25 -25.73
N ASP A 94 0.11 -3.40 -24.96
CA ASP A 94 1.27 -4.20 -25.32
C ASP A 94 2.15 -4.48 -24.08
N LEU A 95 3.04 -5.46 -24.17
CA LEU A 95 3.92 -5.85 -23.08
C LEU A 95 5.27 -5.12 -23.10
N LYS A 96 5.54 -4.29 -24.09
CA LYS A 96 6.86 -3.67 -24.31
C LYS A 96 6.93 -2.22 -23.87
N THR A 97 5.84 -1.47 -24.03
CA THR A 97 5.83 -0.04 -23.70
C THR A 97 5.75 0.15 -22.20
N LYS A 98 6.77 0.79 -21.64
CA LYS A 98 6.83 1.16 -20.24
C LYS A 98 6.50 2.63 -20.07
N TYR A 99 5.55 2.92 -19.20
CA TYR A 99 5.21 4.26 -18.75
C TYR A 99 5.84 4.49 -17.39
N SER A 100 6.04 5.74 -17.00
CA SER A 100 6.35 6.08 -15.61
C SER A 100 5.10 5.90 -14.76
N VAL A 101 5.27 5.62 -13.46
CA VAL A 101 4.13 5.39 -12.57
C VAL A 101 4.34 6.05 -11.22
N GLU A 102 3.26 6.66 -10.75
CA GLU A 102 3.11 7.12 -9.36
C GLU A 102 1.97 6.37 -8.69
N LEU A 103 2.21 5.89 -7.49
CA LEU A 103 1.22 5.26 -6.62
C LEU A 103 0.95 6.18 -5.44
N THR A 104 -0.31 6.42 -5.13
CA THR A 104 -0.73 7.12 -3.91
C THR A 104 -1.71 6.27 -3.14
N LEU A 105 -1.38 5.91 -1.91
CA LEU A 105 -2.30 5.24 -1.01
C LEU A 105 -3.25 6.30 -0.43
N VAL A 106 -4.46 6.37 -0.99
CA VAL A 106 -5.47 7.37 -0.60
C VAL A 106 -6.07 7.03 0.76
N ASN A 107 -6.34 5.76 0.97
CA ASN A 107 -6.78 5.17 2.24
C ASN A 107 -6.46 3.66 2.20
N PRO A 108 -6.65 2.89 3.30
CA PRO A 108 -6.30 1.47 3.32
C PRO A 108 -6.95 0.60 2.23
N LYS A 109 -8.02 1.07 1.61
CA LYS A 109 -8.80 0.32 0.60
C LYS A 109 -8.73 0.92 -0.81
N SER A 110 -8.06 2.05 -0.99
CA SER A 110 -8.03 2.77 -2.28
C SER A 110 -6.61 3.21 -2.62
N LEU A 111 -6.16 2.81 -3.79
CA LEU A 111 -4.86 3.16 -4.35
C LEU A 111 -5.05 3.92 -5.66
N LYS A 112 -4.51 5.12 -5.72
CA LYS A 112 -4.45 5.89 -6.97
C LYS A 112 -3.19 5.51 -7.73
N VAL A 113 -3.35 5.10 -8.98
CA VAL A 113 -2.27 4.72 -9.88
C VAL A 113 -2.26 5.68 -11.05
N VAL A 114 -1.16 6.40 -11.23
CA VAL A 114 -1.00 7.37 -12.31
C VAL A 114 0.11 6.90 -13.23
N GLY A 115 -0.24 6.52 -14.45
CA GLY A 115 0.72 6.27 -15.52
C GLY A 115 0.98 7.54 -16.30
N TYR A 116 2.23 7.87 -16.58
CA TYR A 116 2.56 9.10 -17.29
C TYR A 116 3.77 8.92 -18.21
N MET A 117 3.87 9.79 -19.21
CA MET A 117 5.02 9.84 -20.13
C MET A 117 5.72 11.18 -19.99
N GLY A 118 6.98 11.16 -19.56
CA GLY A 118 7.82 12.35 -19.36
C GLY A 118 7.35 13.20 -18.21
N THR A 119 6.19 13.82 -18.32
CA THR A 119 5.59 14.66 -17.27
C THR A 119 4.19 14.15 -16.90
N LYS A 120 3.74 14.48 -15.69
CA LYS A 120 2.39 14.11 -15.22
C LYS A 120 1.26 14.90 -15.91
N PHE A 121 1.62 15.86 -16.78
CA PHE A 121 0.67 16.54 -17.65
C PHE A 121 0.05 15.58 -18.67
N PHE A 122 0.84 14.60 -19.17
CA PHE A 122 0.38 13.51 -20.03
C PHE A 122 0.22 12.26 -19.18
N SER A 123 -0.88 12.16 -18.46
CA SER A 123 -1.12 11.08 -17.50
C SER A 123 -2.50 10.47 -17.63
N GLU A 124 -2.60 9.22 -17.24
CA GLU A 124 -3.85 8.50 -17.01
C GLU A 124 -3.93 8.12 -15.54
N THR A 125 -5.03 8.48 -14.90
CA THR A 125 -5.29 8.17 -13.49
C THR A 125 -6.25 7.00 -13.39
N MET A 126 -5.86 5.98 -12.63
CA MET A 126 -6.64 4.78 -12.36
C MET A 126 -6.83 4.65 -10.85
N MET A 127 -8.01 4.19 -10.43
CA MET A 127 -8.28 3.87 -9.04
C MET A 127 -8.36 2.36 -8.87
N TRP A 128 -7.50 1.83 -8.02
CA TRP A 128 -7.47 0.43 -7.65
C TRP A 128 -8.10 0.24 -6.28
N LYS A 129 -8.81 -0.87 -6.08
CA LYS A 129 -9.48 -1.21 -4.83
C LYS A 129 -8.80 -2.40 -4.17
N ARG A 130 -8.68 -2.37 -2.84
CA ARG A 130 -8.13 -3.49 -2.09
C ARG A 130 -8.95 -4.76 -2.35
N ALA A 131 -8.28 -5.82 -2.77
CA ALA A 131 -8.87 -7.14 -2.91
C ALA A 131 -8.78 -7.92 -1.58
N PRO A 132 -9.62 -8.94 -1.36
CA PRO A 132 -9.52 -9.79 -0.19
C PRO A 132 -8.18 -10.53 -0.11
N ASP A 133 -7.60 -10.63 1.08
CA ASP A 133 -6.32 -11.31 1.29
C ASP A 133 -6.39 -12.82 1.01
N ASP A 134 -7.59 -13.40 1.13
CA ASP A 134 -7.86 -14.83 0.88
C ASP A 134 -8.20 -15.13 -0.58
N LEU A 135 -8.07 -14.17 -1.48
CA LEU A 135 -8.31 -14.37 -2.90
C LEU A 135 -7.44 -15.51 -3.43
N LYS A 136 -8.06 -16.45 -4.14
CA LYS A 136 -7.34 -17.58 -4.75
C LYS A 136 -6.51 -17.09 -5.94
N ARG A 137 -5.19 -17.12 -5.78
CA ARG A 137 -4.28 -16.72 -6.85
C ARG A 137 -4.30 -17.72 -8.01
N CYS A 138 -4.10 -17.24 -9.22
CA CYS A 138 -3.90 -18.08 -10.39
C CYS A 138 -2.54 -18.82 -10.31
N GLY A 139 -2.46 -20.00 -10.87
CA GLY A 139 -1.26 -20.83 -10.84
C GLY A 139 -1.01 -21.59 -9.54
N ALA A 140 -1.96 -21.51 -8.60
CA ALA A 140 -1.93 -22.31 -7.37
C ALA A 140 -2.62 -23.67 -7.57
#